data_62b90f6987c16a9dd990c421995c860d
#
_entry.id   62b90f6987c16a9dd990c421995c860d
#
_cell.length_a   1.000
_cell.length_b   1.000
_cell.length_c   1.000
_cell.angle_alpha   90.00
_cell.angle_beta   90.00
_cell.angle_gamma   90.00
#
_symmetry.space_group_name_H-M   'P 1'
#
loop_
_entity.id
_entity.type
_entity.pdbx_description
1 polymer ?
#
loop_
_entity_poly.entity_id
_entity_poly.type
_entity_poly.pdbx_seq_one_letter_code
_entity_poly.pdbx_strand_id
1 'polypeptide(L)'
;MRAFTGGVKEQVAGLYAQRLAEQGYITVAADAAYQGASTGEPCQTDKPAHRINDVHATVDFLESYPGVDTDRIGALGICGGGGYTFAASQSDKRLKAVATVSLFNTILDAFDHALAPPPEPDDLDPRLYGVIDGTLVPCYSWADRPELYNEKHKTTGHNLQVITDQSGNIMFISTLYVGSTHDLTALRESGVLDVLDPEHLRS
;
A
#
# COMPACT_ATOMS: atom_id res chain seq x y z
N MET A 1 -4.93 16.05 0.41
CA MET A 1 -4.71 14.90 -0.48
C MET A 1 -3.27 14.46 -0.38
N ARG A 2 -3.00 13.18 -0.29
CA ARG A 2 -1.64 12.66 -0.23
C ARG A 2 -1.40 11.63 -1.29
N ALA A 3 -0.23 11.70 -1.90
CA ALA A 3 0.23 10.76 -2.90
C ALA A 3 1.05 9.62 -2.27
N PHE A 4 1.25 8.61 -3.05
CA PHE A 4 2.07 7.41 -2.92
C PHE A 4 3.21 7.46 -1.90
N THR A 5 3.59 6.32 -1.38
CA THR A 5 4.93 6.06 -0.87
C THR A 5 5.96 6.48 -1.94
N GLY A 6 6.60 7.65 -1.73
CA GLY A 6 7.59 8.19 -2.67
C GLY A 6 7.07 9.17 -3.74
N GLY A 7 5.76 9.41 -3.83
CA GLY A 7 5.21 10.43 -4.72
C GLY A 7 5.31 11.85 -4.14
N VAL A 8 5.41 12.86 -5.00
CA VAL A 8 5.42 14.27 -4.64
C VAL A 8 4.10 14.95 -5.01
N LYS A 9 3.82 16.09 -4.37
CA LYS A 9 2.56 16.83 -4.53
C LYS A 9 2.24 17.23 -5.97
N GLU A 10 3.26 17.43 -6.80
CA GLU A 10 3.12 17.82 -8.22
C GLU A 10 2.62 16.67 -9.10
N GLN A 11 2.64 15.44 -8.60
CA GLN A 11 2.21 14.25 -9.34
C GLN A 11 0.72 13.97 -9.14
N VAL A 12 0.37 12.73 -8.83
CA VAL A 12 -1.02 12.26 -8.72
C VAL A 12 -1.83 13.08 -7.72
N ALA A 13 -1.24 13.45 -6.56
CA ALA A 13 -1.95 14.22 -5.55
C ALA A 13 -2.38 15.60 -6.09
N GLY A 14 -1.50 16.28 -6.80
CA GLY A 14 -1.80 17.56 -7.43
C GLY A 14 -2.89 17.48 -8.49
N LEU A 15 -2.86 16.42 -9.31
CA LEU A 15 -3.90 16.19 -10.32
C LEU A 15 -5.29 16.06 -9.68
N TYR A 16 -5.43 15.22 -8.66
CA TYR A 16 -6.72 15.08 -7.97
C TYR A 16 -7.11 16.34 -7.21
N ALA A 17 -6.15 17.04 -6.58
CA ALA A 17 -6.40 18.32 -5.93
C ALA A 17 -6.96 19.34 -6.91
N GLN A 18 -6.36 19.46 -8.10
CA GLN A 18 -6.84 20.33 -9.15
C GLN A 18 -8.27 19.96 -9.58
N ARG A 19 -8.54 18.69 -9.84
CA ARG A 19 -9.87 18.23 -10.25
C ARG A 19 -10.95 18.51 -9.22
N LEU A 20 -10.64 18.36 -7.94
CA LEU A 20 -11.56 18.72 -6.86
C LEU A 20 -11.74 20.25 -6.74
N ALA A 21 -10.67 21.03 -6.94
CA ALA A 21 -10.77 22.47 -6.95
C ALA A 21 -11.68 22.99 -8.09
N GLU A 22 -11.61 22.36 -9.27
CA GLU A 22 -12.52 22.63 -10.39
C GLU A 22 -14.00 22.34 -10.05
N GLN A 23 -14.25 21.49 -9.04
CA GLN A 23 -15.59 21.19 -8.50
C GLN A 23 -16.00 22.15 -7.35
N GLY A 24 -15.17 23.14 -7.03
CA GLY A 24 -15.47 24.14 -6.00
C GLY A 24 -14.98 23.78 -4.59
N TYR A 25 -14.13 22.77 -4.43
CA TYR A 25 -13.51 22.47 -3.13
C TYR A 25 -12.25 23.30 -2.91
N ILE A 26 -12.01 23.70 -1.66
CA ILE A 26 -10.69 24.16 -1.22
C ILE A 26 -9.83 22.91 -1.04
N THR A 27 -8.71 22.80 -1.75
CA THR A 27 -7.87 21.60 -1.74
C THR A 27 -6.43 21.93 -1.37
N VAL A 28 -5.82 21.02 -0.61
CA VAL A 28 -4.40 21.06 -0.23
C VAL A 28 -3.75 19.76 -0.61
N ALA A 29 -2.63 19.83 -1.30
CA ALA A 29 -1.73 18.70 -1.53
C ALA A 29 -0.34 19.08 -1.00
N ALA A 30 0.18 18.30 -0.07
CA ALA A 30 1.47 18.56 0.56
C ALA A 30 2.43 17.38 0.31
N ASP A 31 3.71 17.68 0.20
CA ASP A 31 4.74 16.65 0.29
C ASP A 31 4.78 16.10 1.70
N ALA A 32 4.94 14.79 1.81
CA ALA A 32 5.13 14.16 3.08
C ALA A 32 6.47 14.58 3.72
N ALA A 33 6.58 14.58 5.02
CA ALA A 33 7.85 14.73 5.71
C ALA A 33 8.91 13.79 5.09
N TYR A 34 10.11 14.27 4.91
CA TYR A 34 11.23 13.55 4.26
C TYR A 34 11.07 13.29 2.76
N GLN A 35 10.08 13.90 2.08
CA GLN A 35 9.84 13.71 0.65
C GLN A 35 9.63 15.03 -0.10
N GLY A 36 9.98 15.04 -1.39
CA GLY A 36 9.79 16.19 -2.25
C GLY A 36 10.48 17.44 -1.74
N ALA A 37 9.75 18.53 -1.61
CA ALA A 37 10.22 19.80 -1.05
C ALA A 37 10.16 19.86 0.49
N SER A 38 9.60 18.85 1.16
CA SER A 38 9.56 18.78 2.61
C SER A 38 10.93 18.43 3.20
N THR A 39 11.22 18.97 4.38
CA THR A 39 12.48 18.74 5.08
C THR A 39 12.50 17.42 5.83
N GLY A 40 13.69 17.01 6.27
CA GLY A 40 13.94 15.82 7.07
C GLY A 40 15.08 14.96 6.51
N GLU A 41 15.84 14.34 7.42
CA GLU A 41 16.93 13.42 7.10
C GLU A 41 16.75 12.09 7.85
N PRO A 42 17.05 10.95 7.22
CA PRO A 42 17.39 10.78 5.80
C PRO A 42 16.17 11.00 4.89
N CYS A 43 16.41 11.56 3.70
CA CYS A 43 15.35 11.74 2.69
C CYS A 43 14.72 10.40 2.30
N GLN A 44 13.49 10.47 1.79
CA GLN A 44 12.70 9.31 1.32
C GLN A 44 12.39 8.27 2.41
N THR A 45 12.41 8.69 3.67
CA THR A 45 11.98 7.84 4.78
C THR A 45 10.46 7.68 4.76
N ASP A 46 9.98 6.44 4.79
CA ASP A 46 8.56 6.13 4.94
C ASP A 46 8.30 5.42 6.28
N LYS A 47 7.81 6.19 7.25
CA LYS A 47 7.40 5.69 8.56
C LYS A 47 5.92 5.98 8.77
N PRO A 48 5.09 4.97 9.05
CA PRO A 48 3.64 5.13 9.22
C PRO A 48 3.26 6.26 10.18
N ALA A 49 3.93 6.34 11.34
CA ALA A 49 3.67 7.39 12.33
C ALA A 49 3.90 8.81 11.77
N HIS A 50 4.95 9.01 10.97
CA HIS A 50 5.20 10.30 10.33
C HIS A 50 4.12 10.64 9.31
N ARG A 51 3.68 9.64 8.53
CA ARG A 51 2.62 9.81 7.53
C ARG A 51 1.28 10.18 8.16
N ILE A 52 0.93 9.53 9.27
CA ILE A 52 -0.27 9.83 10.05
C ILE A 52 -0.18 11.26 10.62
N ASN A 53 0.96 11.61 11.24
CA ASN A 53 1.18 12.97 11.77
C ASN A 53 1.09 14.05 10.71
N ASP A 54 1.57 13.78 9.50
CA ASP A 54 1.45 14.73 8.39
C ASP A 54 -0.01 14.96 7.98
N VAL A 55 -0.89 13.94 8.08
CA VAL A 55 -2.33 14.13 7.84
C VAL A 55 -2.90 15.06 8.92
N HIS A 56 -2.60 14.82 10.20
CA HIS A 56 -3.04 15.68 11.29
C HIS A 56 -2.54 17.12 11.11
N ALA A 57 -1.26 17.32 10.78
CA ALA A 57 -0.69 18.64 10.53
C ALA A 57 -1.36 19.36 9.34
N THR A 58 -1.80 18.61 8.33
CA THR A 58 -2.55 19.18 7.21
C THR A 58 -3.95 19.61 7.65
N VAL A 59 -4.59 18.89 8.56
CA VAL A 59 -5.87 19.30 9.16
C VAL A 59 -5.69 20.56 10.02
N ASP A 60 -4.64 20.63 10.85
CA ASP A 60 -4.30 21.82 11.64
C ASP A 60 -4.12 23.05 10.75
N PHE A 61 -3.44 22.90 9.62
CA PHE A 61 -3.29 23.97 8.65
C PHE A 61 -4.64 24.41 8.08
N LEU A 62 -5.51 23.46 7.71
CA LEU A 62 -6.82 23.77 7.14
C LEU A 62 -7.74 24.50 8.12
N GLU A 63 -7.70 24.18 9.41
CA GLU A 63 -8.47 24.90 10.43
C GLU A 63 -8.11 26.39 10.51
N SER A 64 -6.86 26.73 10.20
CA SER A 64 -6.37 28.09 10.20
C SER A 64 -6.51 28.79 8.84
N TYR A 65 -6.87 28.06 7.78
CA TYR A 65 -6.89 28.60 6.42
C TYR A 65 -8.19 29.38 6.16
N PRO A 66 -8.12 30.63 5.67
CA PRO A 66 -9.31 31.46 5.43
C PRO A 66 -10.29 30.82 4.44
N GLY A 67 -11.56 30.78 4.80
CA GLY A 67 -12.62 30.26 3.94
C GLY A 67 -12.86 28.77 4.04
N VAL A 68 -12.10 28.03 4.86
CA VAL A 68 -12.36 26.64 5.15
C VAL A 68 -13.49 26.50 6.16
N ASP A 69 -14.47 25.67 5.84
CA ASP A 69 -15.48 25.22 6.76
C ASP A 69 -14.93 24.01 7.55
N THR A 70 -14.63 24.23 8.81
CA THR A 70 -14.00 23.20 9.70
C THR A 70 -14.90 22.02 9.99
N ASP A 71 -16.21 22.16 9.81
CA ASP A 71 -17.18 21.07 9.95
C ASP A 71 -17.29 20.21 8.68
N ARG A 72 -16.58 20.56 7.62
CA ARG A 72 -16.64 19.91 6.32
C ARG A 72 -15.26 19.51 5.76
N ILE A 73 -14.29 19.25 6.63
CA ILE A 73 -12.96 18.79 6.23
C ILE A 73 -13.03 17.31 5.86
N GLY A 74 -12.58 16.98 4.66
CA GLY A 74 -12.43 15.61 4.18
C GLY A 74 -11.00 15.30 3.74
N ALA A 75 -10.65 14.04 3.72
CA ALA A 75 -9.36 13.57 3.25
C ALA A 75 -9.51 12.55 2.12
N LEU A 76 -8.66 12.69 1.09
CA LEU A 76 -8.55 11.73 0.01
C LEU A 76 -7.14 11.12 0.02
N GLY A 77 -7.05 9.83 0.27
CA GLY A 77 -5.81 9.08 0.25
C GLY A 77 -5.70 8.20 -0.99
N ILE A 78 -4.50 8.09 -1.55
CA ILE A 78 -4.25 7.31 -2.77
C ILE A 78 -3.17 6.28 -2.48
N CYS A 79 -3.42 5.01 -2.83
CA CYS A 79 -2.50 3.89 -2.65
C CYS A 79 -2.07 3.77 -1.15
N GLY A 80 -0.78 3.65 -0.84
CA GLY A 80 -0.28 3.67 0.54
C GLY A 80 -0.71 4.91 1.35
N GLY A 81 -0.86 6.08 0.69
CA GLY A 81 -1.45 7.27 1.31
C GLY A 81 -2.90 7.08 1.74
N GLY A 82 -3.64 6.16 1.11
CA GLY A 82 -4.99 5.76 1.53
C GLY A 82 -5.00 5.10 2.90
N GLY A 83 -4.10 4.14 3.14
CA GLY A 83 -3.96 3.47 4.44
C GLY A 83 -3.63 4.44 5.56
N TYR A 84 -2.66 5.33 5.35
CA TYR A 84 -2.28 6.34 6.35
C TYR A 84 -3.39 7.36 6.62
N THR A 85 -4.11 7.78 5.58
CA THR A 85 -5.24 8.70 5.71
C THR A 85 -6.39 8.04 6.48
N PHE A 86 -6.69 6.79 6.19
CA PHE A 86 -7.69 6.03 6.91
C PHE A 86 -7.31 5.84 8.39
N ALA A 87 -6.05 5.49 8.68
CA ALA A 87 -5.55 5.36 10.05
C ALA A 87 -5.63 6.69 10.82
N ALA A 88 -5.26 7.81 10.19
CA ALA A 88 -5.38 9.14 10.79
C ALA A 88 -6.84 9.48 11.15
N SER A 89 -7.79 9.12 10.30
CA SER A 89 -9.21 9.42 10.53
C SER A 89 -9.83 8.70 11.73
N GLN A 90 -9.23 7.60 12.17
CA GLN A 90 -9.69 6.88 13.37
C GLN A 90 -9.44 7.68 14.65
N SER A 91 -8.41 8.52 14.66
CA SER A 91 -8.02 9.33 15.83
C SER A 91 -8.38 10.82 15.68
N ASP A 92 -8.59 11.33 14.47
CA ASP A 92 -8.89 12.74 14.21
C ASP A 92 -10.35 12.96 13.78
N LYS A 93 -11.18 13.34 14.75
CA LYS A 93 -12.62 13.58 14.54
C LYS A 93 -12.95 14.83 13.70
N ARG A 94 -11.94 15.65 13.40
CA ARG A 94 -12.09 16.83 12.51
C ARG A 94 -12.24 16.38 11.05
N LEU A 95 -11.75 15.19 10.70
CA LEU A 95 -12.01 14.56 9.42
C LEU A 95 -13.45 14.00 9.39
N LYS A 96 -14.32 14.64 8.62
CA LYS A 96 -15.74 14.27 8.51
C LYS A 96 -16.02 13.28 7.38
N ALA A 97 -15.13 13.21 6.40
CA ALA A 97 -15.20 12.28 5.30
C ALA A 97 -13.81 11.78 4.90
N VAL A 98 -13.72 10.51 4.58
CA VAL A 98 -12.50 9.92 4.03
C VAL A 98 -12.85 9.15 2.77
N ALA A 99 -12.12 9.44 1.71
CA ALA A 99 -12.17 8.66 0.49
C ALA A 99 -10.78 8.09 0.19
N THR A 100 -10.74 6.90 -0.39
CA THR A 100 -9.50 6.24 -0.75
C THR A 100 -9.58 5.73 -2.19
N VAL A 101 -8.47 5.83 -2.90
CA VAL A 101 -8.31 5.28 -4.24
C VAL A 101 -7.20 4.24 -4.20
N SER A 102 -7.52 2.99 -4.56
CA SER A 102 -6.58 1.87 -4.52
C SER A 102 -5.87 1.81 -3.16
N LEU A 103 -6.65 1.80 -2.08
CA LEU A 103 -6.12 1.76 -0.72
C LEU A 103 -5.22 0.52 -0.60
N PHE A 104 -4.02 0.75 -0.14
CA PHE A 104 -3.08 -0.28 0.22
C PHE A 104 -2.68 -0.07 1.70
N ASN A 105 -3.00 -1.02 2.54
CA ASN A 105 -2.57 -0.99 3.94
C ASN A 105 -1.17 -1.60 4.01
N THR A 106 -0.19 -0.74 4.03
CA THR A 106 1.18 -1.00 3.61
C THR A 106 1.97 -2.01 4.43
N ILE A 107 1.55 -2.40 5.61
CA ILE A 107 2.41 -3.27 6.42
C ILE A 107 1.60 -4.28 7.23
N LEU A 108 0.48 -3.88 7.82
CA LEU A 108 -0.27 -4.77 8.71
C LEU A 108 -1.05 -5.83 7.93
N ASP A 109 -1.71 -5.47 6.82
CA ASP A 109 -2.44 -6.48 6.03
C ASP A 109 -1.50 -7.47 5.35
N ALA A 110 -0.35 -7.00 4.83
CA ALA A 110 0.65 -7.90 4.27
C ALA A 110 1.30 -8.78 5.35
N PHE A 111 1.50 -8.27 6.57
CA PHE A 111 2.03 -9.05 7.68
C PHE A 111 0.98 -9.94 8.35
N ASP A 112 -0.24 -9.46 8.55
CA ASP A 112 -1.31 -10.26 9.13
C ASP A 112 -1.74 -11.39 8.18
N HIS A 113 -1.78 -11.13 6.87
CA HIS A 113 -2.02 -12.18 5.88
C HIS A 113 -0.80 -13.09 5.64
N ALA A 114 0.42 -12.55 5.74
CA ALA A 114 1.64 -13.36 5.65
C ALA A 114 1.86 -14.24 6.90
N LEU A 115 1.26 -13.88 8.04
CA LEU A 115 1.27 -14.66 9.28
C LEU A 115 -0.02 -15.48 9.46
N ALA A 116 -1.05 -15.24 8.63
CA ALA A 116 -2.21 -16.09 8.61
C ALA A 116 -1.76 -17.50 8.18
N PRO A 117 -2.15 -18.54 8.89
CA PRO A 117 -1.93 -19.90 8.41
C PRO A 117 -2.58 -20.01 7.01
N PRO A 118 -1.99 -20.78 6.09
CA PRO A 118 -2.63 -21.07 4.83
C PRO A 118 -4.06 -21.55 5.10
N PRO A 119 -5.04 -21.19 4.25
CA PRO A 119 -6.41 -21.67 4.44
C PRO A 119 -6.40 -23.19 4.55
N GLU A 120 -7.19 -23.72 5.48
CA GLU A 120 -7.32 -25.16 5.60
C GLU A 120 -7.86 -25.72 4.27
N PRO A 121 -7.44 -26.91 3.85
CA PRO A 121 -7.87 -27.52 2.57
C PRO A 121 -9.40 -27.58 2.42
N ASP A 122 -10.11 -27.73 3.53
CA ASP A 122 -11.59 -27.80 3.57
C ASP A 122 -12.27 -26.42 3.34
N ASP A 123 -11.52 -25.32 3.46
CA ASP A 123 -12.03 -23.96 3.22
C ASP A 123 -11.90 -23.53 1.75
N LEU A 124 -11.17 -24.28 0.96
CA LEU A 124 -11.01 -24.03 -0.47
C LEU A 124 -12.12 -24.75 -1.26
N ASP A 125 -12.99 -24.00 -1.95
CA ASP A 125 -13.92 -24.62 -2.90
C ASP A 125 -13.09 -25.32 -4.00
N PRO A 126 -13.16 -26.66 -4.12
CA PRO A 126 -12.38 -27.42 -5.11
C PRO A 126 -12.69 -27.04 -6.57
N ARG A 127 -13.72 -26.21 -6.80
CA ARG A 127 -14.09 -25.70 -8.12
C ARG A 127 -13.44 -24.34 -8.42
N LEU A 128 -12.72 -23.76 -7.46
CA LEU A 128 -12.02 -22.48 -7.65
C LEU A 128 -10.64 -22.75 -8.27
N TYR A 129 -10.50 -22.35 -9.52
CA TYR A 129 -9.20 -22.27 -10.16
C TYR A 129 -8.47 -21.02 -9.62
N GLY A 130 -7.35 -21.21 -8.95
CA GLY A 130 -6.50 -20.13 -8.49
C GLY A 130 -5.49 -19.71 -9.55
N VAL A 131 -5.32 -18.41 -9.75
CA VAL A 131 -4.21 -17.84 -10.51
C VAL A 131 -3.07 -17.55 -9.55
N ILE A 132 -1.93 -18.22 -9.75
CA ILE A 132 -0.72 -18.02 -8.95
C ILE A 132 0.20 -17.07 -9.71
N ASP A 133 0.61 -15.98 -9.09
CA ASP A 133 1.60 -15.06 -9.64
C ASP A 133 2.59 -14.60 -8.58
N GLY A 134 3.84 -14.46 -8.99
CA GLY A 134 4.90 -13.87 -8.17
C GLY A 134 5.01 -12.38 -8.47
N THR A 135 4.91 -11.57 -7.44
CA THR A 135 5.06 -10.11 -7.59
C THR A 135 6.21 -9.59 -6.76
N LEU A 136 6.85 -8.53 -7.23
CA LEU A 136 7.93 -7.86 -6.49
C LEU A 136 7.36 -6.63 -5.77
N VAL A 137 7.50 -6.60 -4.46
CA VAL A 137 7.22 -5.43 -3.63
C VAL A 137 8.50 -4.58 -3.55
N PRO A 138 8.58 -3.44 -4.24
CA PRO A 138 9.81 -2.65 -4.30
C PRO A 138 10.21 -2.10 -2.93
N CYS A 139 11.51 -2.13 -2.66
CA CYS A 139 12.14 -1.47 -1.51
C CYS A 139 12.85 -0.20 -1.95
N TYR A 140 12.65 0.89 -1.20
CA TYR A 140 13.27 2.18 -1.51
C TYR A 140 14.63 2.41 -0.82
N SER A 141 14.98 1.57 0.14
CA SER A 141 16.28 1.65 0.83
C SER A 141 16.89 0.26 0.86
N TRP A 142 17.93 0.07 0.07
CA TRP A 142 18.61 -1.21 -0.15
C TRP A 142 20.13 -1.11 -0.07
N ALA A 143 20.66 0.02 0.37
CA ALA A 143 22.07 0.17 0.63
C ALA A 143 22.54 -1.00 1.52
N ASP A 144 23.58 -1.69 1.12
CA ASP A 144 24.16 -2.85 1.80
C ASP A 144 23.29 -4.13 1.83
N ARG A 145 22.25 -4.23 0.99
CA ARG A 145 21.37 -5.40 0.91
C ARG A 145 21.27 -5.93 -0.55
N PRO A 146 22.36 -6.46 -1.14
CA PRO A 146 22.38 -6.92 -2.53
C PRO A 146 21.40 -8.08 -2.80
N GLU A 147 21.06 -8.86 -1.78
CA GLU A 147 20.10 -9.95 -1.88
C GLU A 147 18.67 -9.51 -2.22
N LEU A 148 18.38 -8.22 -2.07
CA LEU A 148 17.07 -7.66 -2.44
C LEU A 148 16.95 -7.34 -3.93
N TYR A 149 18.07 -7.38 -4.69
CA TYR A 149 18.04 -7.04 -6.11
C TYR A 149 17.42 -8.17 -6.94
N ASN A 150 16.38 -7.82 -7.71
CA ASN A 150 15.71 -8.74 -8.61
C ASN A 150 16.17 -8.51 -10.05
N GLU A 151 16.80 -9.52 -10.63
CA GLU A 151 17.34 -9.48 -11.99
C GLU A 151 16.24 -9.34 -13.07
N LYS A 152 15.08 -9.94 -12.85
CA LYS A 152 13.95 -9.91 -13.78
C LYS A 152 13.34 -8.50 -13.85
N HIS A 153 13.12 -7.88 -12.70
CA HIS A 153 12.49 -6.56 -12.60
C HIS A 153 13.50 -5.41 -12.60
N LYS A 154 14.82 -5.68 -12.56
CA LYS A 154 15.90 -4.68 -12.54
C LYS A 154 15.73 -3.65 -11.42
N THR A 155 15.19 -4.06 -10.30
CA THR A 155 14.98 -3.23 -9.12
C THR A 155 15.12 -4.06 -7.84
N THR A 156 15.19 -3.40 -6.70
CA THR A 156 15.27 -4.05 -5.39
C THR A 156 13.90 -4.16 -4.75
N GLY A 157 13.65 -5.26 -4.08
CA GLY A 157 12.37 -5.51 -3.44
C GLY A 157 12.32 -6.85 -2.73
N HIS A 158 11.13 -7.21 -2.28
CA HIS A 158 10.82 -8.54 -1.78
C HIS A 158 9.90 -9.26 -2.77
N ASN A 159 10.17 -10.54 -3.00
CA ASN A 159 9.30 -11.38 -3.79
C ASN A 159 8.14 -11.88 -2.92
N LEU A 160 6.95 -11.86 -3.46
CA LEU A 160 5.71 -12.25 -2.80
C LEU A 160 4.90 -13.13 -3.76
N GLN A 161 4.40 -14.24 -3.26
CA GLN A 161 3.50 -15.10 -4.02
C GLN A 161 2.05 -14.77 -3.68
N VAL A 162 1.22 -14.58 -4.68
CA VAL A 162 -0.19 -14.26 -4.54
C VAL A 162 -1.02 -15.30 -5.29
N ILE A 163 -2.08 -15.77 -4.66
CA ILE A 163 -3.11 -16.58 -5.33
C ILE A 163 -4.39 -15.78 -5.34
N THR A 164 -4.99 -15.66 -6.51
CA THR A 164 -6.29 -15.02 -6.68
C THR A 164 -7.28 -16.00 -7.29
N ASP A 165 -8.58 -15.77 -7.03
CA ASP A 165 -9.62 -16.42 -7.80
C ASP A 165 -9.75 -15.81 -9.22
N GLN A 166 -10.61 -16.37 -10.06
CA GLN A 166 -10.86 -15.87 -11.41
C GLN A 166 -11.48 -14.46 -11.44
N SER A 167 -12.04 -14.00 -10.34
CA SER A 167 -12.61 -12.67 -10.17
C SER A 167 -11.56 -11.66 -9.69
N GLY A 168 -10.33 -12.11 -9.39
CA GLY A 168 -9.25 -11.27 -8.89
C GLY A 168 -9.25 -11.06 -7.38
N ASN A 169 -10.10 -11.77 -6.62
CA ASN A 169 -10.04 -11.72 -5.17
C ASN A 169 -8.82 -12.49 -4.66
N ILE A 170 -8.10 -11.90 -3.72
CA ILE A 170 -6.91 -12.53 -3.13
C ILE A 170 -7.36 -13.64 -2.19
N MET A 171 -6.88 -14.84 -2.46
CA MET A 171 -7.12 -16.04 -1.67
C MET A 171 -5.96 -16.37 -0.73
N PHE A 172 -4.75 -16.05 -1.15
CA PHE A 172 -3.54 -16.34 -0.38
C PHE A 172 -2.45 -15.34 -0.73
N ILE A 173 -1.65 -14.97 0.29
CA ILE A 173 -0.42 -14.20 0.14
C ILE A 173 0.66 -14.89 0.97
N SER A 174 1.82 -15.18 0.36
CA SER A 174 2.95 -15.78 1.06
C SER A 174 3.64 -14.79 2.00
N THR A 175 4.56 -15.29 2.81
CA THR A 175 5.58 -14.45 3.46
C THR A 175 6.44 -13.74 2.41
N LEU A 176 7.15 -12.69 2.83
CA LEU A 176 8.08 -11.98 1.97
C LEU A 176 9.39 -12.75 1.81
N TYR A 177 9.80 -12.98 0.58
CA TYR A 177 11.11 -13.54 0.24
C TYR A 177 12.05 -12.44 -0.23
N VAL A 178 13.35 -12.63 -0.11
CA VAL A 178 14.32 -11.67 -0.69
C VAL A 178 14.15 -11.58 -2.20
N GLY A 179 14.31 -10.39 -2.76
CA GLY A 179 14.00 -10.10 -4.16
C GLY A 179 14.76 -10.95 -5.18
N SER A 180 15.95 -11.45 -4.81
CA SER A 180 16.73 -12.39 -5.62
C SER A 180 16.13 -13.81 -5.66
N THR A 181 15.18 -14.14 -4.79
CA THR A 181 14.54 -15.47 -4.78
C THR A 181 13.69 -15.64 -6.03
N HIS A 182 13.91 -16.74 -6.75
CA HIS A 182 13.13 -17.07 -7.93
C HIS A 182 11.69 -17.43 -7.55
N ASP A 183 10.69 -17.01 -8.35
CA ASP A 183 9.26 -17.21 -8.08
C ASP A 183 8.92 -18.67 -7.75
N LEU A 184 9.46 -19.65 -8.51
CA LEU A 184 9.24 -21.08 -8.23
C LEU A 184 9.84 -21.53 -6.89
N THR A 185 10.92 -20.93 -6.44
CA THR A 185 11.53 -21.24 -5.14
C THR A 185 10.66 -20.67 -4.03
N ALA A 186 10.27 -19.41 -4.14
CA ALA A 186 9.37 -18.76 -3.20
C ALA A 186 8.03 -19.49 -3.10
N LEU A 187 7.48 -19.95 -4.23
CA LEU A 187 6.24 -20.73 -4.27
C LEU A 187 6.35 -22.07 -3.53
N ARG A 188 7.47 -22.80 -3.70
CA ARG A 188 7.70 -24.07 -3.00
C ARG A 188 7.89 -23.87 -1.50
N GLU A 189 8.65 -22.84 -1.13
CA GLU A 189 8.94 -22.54 0.28
C GLU A 189 7.74 -21.94 1.02
N SER A 190 6.75 -21.39 0.30
CA SER A 190 5.54 -20.85 0.89
C SER A 190 4.62 -21.90 1.52
N GLY A 191 4.83 -23.18 1.20
CA GLY A 191 3.98 -24.30 1.66
C GLY A 191 2.59 -24.32 1.00
N VAL A 192 2.26 -23.36 0.15
CA VAL A 192 0.93 -23.28 -0.47
C VAL A 192 0.64 -24.44 -1.41
N LEU A 193 1.68 -25.03 -2.01
CA LEU A 193 1.52 -26.20 -2.88
C LEU A 193 1.13 -27.47 -2.10
N ASP A 194 1.42 -27.52 -0.80
CA ASP A 194 1.07 -28.66 0.06
C ASP A 194 -0.43 -28.60 0.44
N VAL A 195 -1.03 -27.43 0.34
CA VAL A 195 -2.46 -27.19 0.61
C VAL A 195 -3.32 -27.36 -0.65
N LEU A 196 -2.74 -27.14 -1.83
CA LEU A 196 -3.43 -27.30 -3.10
C LEU A 196 -3.40 -28.77 -3.54
N ASP A 197 -4.58 -29.36 -3.82
CA ASP A 197 -4.65 -30.73 -4.34
C ASP A 197 -3.92 -30.82 -5.68
N PRO A 198 -2.94 -31.76 -5.80
CA PRO A 198 -2.18 -31.96 -7.04
C PRO A 198 -3.04 -32.30 -8.27
N GLU A 199 -4.26 -32.81 -8.09
CA GLU A 199 -5.16 -33.09 -9.20
C GLU A 199 -5.75 -31.82 -9.84
N HIS A 200 -5.85 -30.72 -9.10
CA HIS A 200 -6.33 -29.44 -9.59
C HIS A 200 -5.25 -28.60 -10.31
N LEU A 201 -3.98 -28.98 -10.20
CA LEU A 201 -2.85 -28.32 -10.87
C LEU A 201 -2.56 -28.84 -12.28
N ARG A 202 -3.39 -29.75 -12.83
CA ARG A 202 -3.13 -30.45 -14.09
C ARG A 202 -3.93 -29.97 -15.30
N SER A 203 -4.50 -28.78 -15.26
CA SER A 203 -5.22 -28.27 -16.43
C SER A 203 -4.50 -27.12 -17.11
#